data_c75af14a19dbf246d2d0f58985eab0c2
#
_entry.id   c75af14a19dbf246d2d0f58985eab0c2
#
_cell.length_a   1.000
_cell.length_b   1.000
_cell.length_c   1.000
_cell.angle_alpha   90.00
_cell.angle_beta   90.00
_cell.angle_gamma   90.00
#
_symmetry.space_group_name_H-M   'P 1'
#
loop_
_entity.id
_entity.type
_entity.pdbx_description
1 polymer ?
#
loop_
_entity_poly.entity_id
_entity_poly.type
_entity_poly.pdbx_seq_one_letter_code
_entity_poly.pdbx_strand_id
1 'polypeptide(L)'
;MTTETFFRTFTADTTAGSANQVLARFPAPVTRTGRVSYRLTRGGERYALLFANRIDSTFADGAISKANDAGGLWEIRAMRIGLAKEPGMPAGACQTVTFDGRPNRMVQAGEGFFCSDPVTLRAAPGDCLVYEVTIRGNDFPYHEEMVLNVHSGEHEPLPLDKRIPVPLMVGCDRPARKKIGFLGDSITQGIGTPCESYAHWVAKAAEALPDDVSVWNLGIGFGRASDAATNGLWLARAKTCDIVTVCFGVNDILRGRTAEEVLCDLITIVMALHEAGTRVLLLTIPPFDMEHDHQAHWYAANDAIRSGMVPADRILNVAPILGRSQPFSHRASFGGHPNVEGSLHLGHVAARYLNQMLIE
;
A
#
# COMPACT_ATOMS: atom_id res chain seq x y z
N MET A 1 12.90 14.20 -13.28
CA MET A 1 13.39 12.77 -13.35
C MET A 1 12.30 11.92 -13.98
N THR A 2 12.65 10.95 -14.88
CA THR A 2 11.66 10.01 -15.46
C THR A 2 11.24 8.94 -14.47
N THR A 3 10.05 8.39 -14.62
CA THR A 3 9.55 7.28 -13.78
C THR A 3 10.35 5.99 -13.96
N GLU A 4 10.86 5.71 -15.16
CA GLU A 4 11.76 4.59 -15.42
C GLU A 4 13.06 4.72 -14.59
N THR A 5 13.68 5.91 -14.61
CA THR A 5 14.85 6.19 -13.79
C THR A 5 14.54 6.08 -12.30
N PHE A 6 13.34 6.51 -11.87
CA PHE A 6 12.90 6.38 -10.49
C PHE A 6 12.87 4.89 -10.07
N PHE A 7 12.16 4.02 -10.76
CA PHE A 7 12.03 2.60 -10.40
C PHE A 7 13.35 1.82 -10.47
N ARG A 8 14.30 2.29 -11.30
CA ARG A 8 15.65 1.71 -11.37
C ARG A 8 16.54 2.14 -10.20
N THR A 9 16.37 3.38 -9.71
CA THR A 9 17.28 4.00 -8.73
C THR A 9 16.76 3.92 -7.30
N PHE A 10 15.46 4.01 -7.11
CA PHE A 10 14.82 4.11 -5.80
C PHE A 10 14.01 2.86 -5.47
N THR A 11 14.09 2.46 -4.21
CA THR A 11 13.31 1.36 -3.65
C THR A 11 12.51 1.85 -2.45
N ALA A 12 11.35 1.23 -2.17
CA ALA A 12 10.52 1.61 -1.04
C ALA A 12 11.28 1.49 0.29
N ASP A 13 11.11 2.47 1.16
CA ASP A 13 11.78 2.55 2.46
C ASP A 13 10.81 2.73 3.64
N THR A 14 9.55 2.38 3.44
CA THR A 14 8.55 2.30 4.52
C THR A 14 7.59 1.17 4.25
N THR A 15 7.07 0.56 5.33
CA THR A 15 6.02 -0.47 5.24
C THR A 15 4.61 0.10 5.38
N ALA A 16 4.45 1.41 5.52
CA ALA A 16 3.14 2.03 5.46
C ALA A 16 2.57 1.96 4.04
N GLY A 17 1.32 1.53 3.92
CA GLY A 17 0.60 1.54 2.65
C GLY A 17 0.38 2.96 2.15
N SER A 18 0.52 3.18 0.86
CA SER A 18 0.53 4.51 0.25
C SER A 18 -0.24 4.60 -1.09
N ALA A 19 -1.05 3.60 -1.42
CA ALA A 19 -1.89 3.67 -2.60
C ALA A 19 -3.05 4.66 -2.43
N ASN A 20 -3.39 5.42 -3.48
CA ASN A 20 -4.52 6.33 -3.47
C ASN A 20 -5.84 5.58 -3.53
N GLN A 21 -6.82 6.01 -2.77
CA GLN A 21 -8.08 5.31 -2.57
C GLN A 21 -9.31 6.12 -2.97
N VAL A 22 -9.29 7.43 -2.80
CA VAL A 22 -10.44 8.31 -3.03
C VAL A 22 -10.04 9.54 -3.83
N LEU A 23 -10.97 10.06 -4.64
CA LEU A 23 -10.87 11.39 -5.24
C LEU A 23 -11.66 12.41 -4.40
N ALA A 24 -10.96 13.44 -3.93
CA ALA A 24 -11.59 14.61 -3.34
C ALA A 24 -12.19 15.47 -4.46
N ARG A 25 -13.50 15.60 -4.49
CA ARG A 25 -14.23 16.42 -5.48
C ARG A 25 -14.95 17.57 -4.78
N PHE A 26 -14.50 18.78 -5.04
CA PHE A 26 -15.06 20.01 -4.47
C PHE A 26 -15.64 20.89 -5.56
N PRO A 27 -16.69 21.70 -5.25
CA PRO A 27 -17.30 22.60 -6.24
C PRO A 27 -16.36 23.73 -6.70
N ALA A 28 -15.34 24.06 -5.91
CA ALA A 28 -14.33 25.07 -6.22
C ALA A 28 -12.94 24.64 -5.70
N PRO A 29 -11.85 25.15 -6.26
CA PRO A 29 -10.51 24.82 -5.81
C PRO A 29 -10.28 25.21 -4.35
N VAL A 30 -9.82 24.27 -3.56
CA VAL A 30 -9.42 24.43 -2.15
C VAL A 30 -7.90 24.40 -2.02
N THR A 31 -7.36 25.07 -1.00
CA THR A 31 -5.95 24.91 -0.61
C THR A 31 -5.90 24.04 0.62
N ARG A 32 -5.05 23.01 0.58
CA ARG A 32 -4.82 22.06 1.67
C ARG A 32 -3.35 22.03 2.02
N THR A 33 -3.06 22.02 3.30
CA THR A 33 -1.71 21.74 3.84
C THR A 33 -1.81 20.62 4.85
N GLY A 34 -0.90 19.67 4.74
CA GLY A 34 -0.85 18.57 5.68
C GLY A 34 0.52 17.93 5.72
N ARG A 35 0.71 17.10 6.73
CA ARG A 35 1.96 16.42 7.04
C ARG A 35 1.70 14.96 7.36
N VAL A 36 2.58 14.07 6.88
CA VAL A 36 2.59 12.64 7.22
C VAL A 36 4.01 12.23 7.60
N SER A 37 4.16 11.36 8.59
CA SER A 37 5.45 10.84 9.03
C SER A 37 5.56 9.36 8.66
N TYR A 38 6.59 8.99 7.91
CA TYR A 38 6.88 7.62 7.50
C TYR A 38 8.09 7.09 8.26
N ARG A 39 7.93 6.02 9.06
CA ARG A 39 9.08 5.32 9.64
C ARG A 39 9.85 4.61 8.53
N LEU A 40 11.13 4.88 8.46
CA LEU A 40 12.03 4.31 7.46
C LEU A 40 12.53 2.94 7.91
N THR A 41 12.54 1.99 7.00
CA THR A 41 12.96 0.61 7.29
C THR A 41 14.46 0.42 7.14
N ARG A 42 15.06 1.02 6.12
CA ARG A 42 16.45 0.78 5.72
C ARG A 42 17.33 2.01 5.85
N GLY A 43 16.74 3.19 5.69
CA GLY A 43 17.48 4.44 5.61
C GLY A 43 18.33 4.55 4.34
N GLY A 44 18.87 5.72 4.07
CA GLY A 44 19.70 6.01 2.89
C GLY A 44 20.17 7.45 2.84
N GLU A 45 20.73 7.84 1.69
CA GLU A 45 21.30 9.19 1.52
C GLU A 45 20.43 10.15 0.70
N ARG A 46 19.64 9.61 -0.24
CA ARG A 46 18.74 10.41 -1.08
C ARG A 46 17.37 9.78 -1.15
N TYR A 47 16.37 10.63 -1.14
CA TYR A 47 14.98 10.27 -1.22
C TYR A 47 14.29 10.95 -2.40
N ALA A 48 13.39 10.23 -3.05
CA ALA A 48 12.47 10.75 -4.05
C ALA A 48 11.08 10.16 -3.83
N LEU A 49 10.07 10.91 -4.20
CA LEU A 49 8.67 10.58 -3.95
C LEU A 49 7.96 10.26 -5.27
N LEU A 50 7.22 9.15 -5.32
CA LEU A 50 6.41 8.75 -6.47
C LEU A 50 4.95 9.10 -6.20
N PHE A 51 4.27 9.59 -7.23
CA PHE A 51 2.85 9.94 -7.20
C PHE A 51 2.14 9.46 -8.46
N ALA A 52 0.80 9.50 -8.45
CA ALA A 52 -0.06 9.45 -9.61
C ALA A 52 -1.32 10.26 -9.37
N ASN A 53 -1.92 10.80 -10.42
CA ASN A 53 -3.21 11.48 -10.37
C ASN A 53 -4.35 10.55 -10.80
N ARG A 54 -4.35 9.35 -10.21
CA ARG A 54 -5.35 8.31 -10.34
C ARG A 54 -5.55 7.62 -9.02
N ILE A 55 -6.72 7.05 -8.82
CA ILE A 55 -6.96 6.13 -7.71
C ILE A 55 -6.81 4.69 -8.20
N ASP A 56 -6.32 3.81 -7.33
CA ASP A 56 -6.08 2.41 -7.67
C ASP A 56 -7.31 1.55 -7.45
N SER A 57 -7.96 1.75 -6.32
CA SER A 57 -9.24 1.17 -5.95
C SER A 57 -9.91 2.10 -4.96
N THR A 58 -11.21 2.21 -4.97
CA THR A 58 -11.94 3.01 -4.00
C THR A 58 -13.30 2.42 -3.68
N PHE A 59 -13.76 2.73 -2.49
CA PHE A 59 -15.10 2.47 -2.02
C PHE A 59 -15.83 3.79 -1.79
N ALA A 60 -15.86 4.63 -2.82
CA ALA A 60 -16.66 5.85 -2.77
C ALA A 60 -18.12 5.50 -2.51
N ASP A 61 -18.76 6.19 -1.60
CA ASP A 61 -20.19 6.11 -1.28
C ASP A 61 -20.65 4.78 -0.65
N GLY A 62 -19.73 3.91 -0.23
CA GLY A 62 -20.11 2.62 0.35
C GLY A 62 -20.69 1.60 -0.62
N ALA A 63 -20.89 1.94 -1.90
CA ALA A 63 -21.63 1.11 -2.82
C ALA A 63 -20.79 0.42 -3.91
N ILE A 64 -19.89 1.12 -4.58
CA ILE A 64 -19.13 0.58 -5.71
C ILE A 64 -17.69 1.02 -5.65
N SER A 65 -16.79 0.03 -5.68
CA SER A 65 -15.37 0.27 -5.86
C SER A 65 -15.10 0.66 -7.32
N LYS A 66 -14.24 1.66 -7.51
CA LYS A 66 -13.74 2.08 -8.83
C LYS A 66 -12.24 1.95 -8.85
N ALA A 67 -11.73 1.35 -9.93
CA ALA A 67 -10.31 1.26 -10.19
C ALA A 67 -9.92 2.22 -11.32
N ASN A 68 -8.68 2.73 -11.26
CA ASN A 68 -8.09 3.58 -12.30
C ASN A 68 -8.85 4.88 -12.59
N ASP A 69 -9.72 5.35 -11.69
CA ASP A 69 -10.43 6.62 -11.89
C ASP A 69 -9.45 7.81 -11.86
N ALA A 70 -9.66 8.79 -12.71
CA ALA A 70 -8.73 9.89 -12.96
C ALA A 70 -9.08 11.11 -12.11
N GLY A 71 -8.08 11.69 -11.44
CA GLY A 71 -8.17 13.01 -10.81
C GLY A 71 -8.15 14.13 -11.86
N GLY A 72 -8.66 15.31 -11.48
CA GLY A 72 -8.67 16.51 -12.31
C GLY A 72 -7.32 17.21 -12.33
N LEU A 73 -7.34 18.49 -12.68
CA LEU A 73 -6.17 19.39 -12.67
C LEU A 73 -5.99 19.96 -11.25
N TRP A 74 -4.79 19.84 -10.69
CA TRP A 74 -4.44 20.42 -9.40
C TRP A 74 -2.97 20.82 -9.32
N GLU A 75 -2.59 21.57 -8.31
CA GLU A 75 -1.27 22.16 -8.16
C GLU A 75 -0.61 21.72 -6.85
N ILE A 76 0.63 21.26 -6.91
CA ILE A 76 1.55 21.21 -5.77
C ILE A 76 2.17 22.59 -5.66
N ARG A 77 1.83 23.36 -4.61
CA ARG A 77 2.35 24.71 -4.36
C ARG A 77 3.68 24.72 -3.64
N ALA A 78 3.80 23.82 -2.69
CA ALA A 78 5.02 23.62 -1.92
C ALA A 78 5.06 22.19 -1.41
N MET A 79 6.26 21.64 -1.35
CA MET A 79 6.50 20.33 -0.76
C MET A 79 7.86 20.35 -0.07
N ARG A 80 7.90 19.79 1.13
CA ARG A 80 9.14 19.67 1.91
C ARG A 80 9.22 18.28 2.52
N ILE A 81 10.46 17.81 2.71
CA ILE A 81 10.76 16.62 3.51
C ILE A 81 11.85 16.93 4.52
N GLY A 82 11.80 16.24 5.64
CA GLY A 82 12.81 16.33 6.70
C GLY A 82 12.77 15.09 7.55
N LEU A 83 13.61 15.02 8.58
CA LEU A 83 13.65 13.90 9.52
C LEU A 83 13.14 14.30 10.89
N ALA A 84 12.37 13.40 11.49
CA ALA A 84 12.02 13.41 12.90
C ALA A 84 12.45 12.08 13.56
N LYS A 85 12.54 12.05 14.89
CA LYS A 85 12.91 10.83 15.62
C LYS A 85 11.72 9.92 15.90
N GLU A 86 10.53 10.50 15.96
CA GLU A 86 9.29 9.78 16.28
C GLU A 86 8.18 10.16 15.31
N PRO A 87 7.22 9.26 15.05
CA PRO A 87 6.03 9.58 14.25
C PRO A 87 5.24 10.76 14.83
N GLY A 88 4.63 11.57 13.95
CA GLY A 88 3.83 12.73 14.38
C GLY A 88 4.63 13.96 14.79
N MET A 89 5.91 13.84 15.12
CA MET A 89 6.75 14.97 15.46
C MET A 89 7.08 15.83 14.22
N PRO A 90 7.21 17.15 14.38
CA PRO A 90 7.70 18.00 13.29
C PRO A 90 9.14 17.63 12.93
N ALA A 91 9.47 17.75 11.65
CA ALA A 91 10.84 17.60 11.21
C ALA A 91 11.74 18.68 11.79
N GLY A 92 13.00 18.35 12.03
CA GLY A 92 14.03 19.34 12.33
C GLY A 92 14.27 20.29 11.15
N ALA A 93 15.34 20.11 10.39
CA ALA A 93 15.56 20.85 9.16
C ALA A 93 14.81 20.22 7.98
N CYS A 94 13.92 20.97 7.33
CA CYS A 94 13.23 20.53 6.12
C CYS A 94 13.94 21.03 4.87
N GLN A 95 13.97 20.20 3.83
CA GLN A 95 14.43 20.54 2.50
C GLN A 95 13.26 20.64 1.53
N THR A 96 13.33 21.62 0.63
CA THR A 96 12.33 21.79 -0.43
C THR A 96 12.46 20.64 -1.44
N VAL A 97 11.34 20.02 -1.74
CA VAL A 97 11.21 19.03 -2.83
C VAL A 97 10.92 19.80 -4.12
N THR A 98 11.60 19.43 -5.19
CA THR A 98 11.40 20.02 -6.51
C THR A 98 10.90 18.98 -7.52
N PHE A 99 10.40 19.49 -8.64
CA PHE A 99 9.98 18.74 -9.82
C PHE A 99 10.61 19.40 -11.04
N ASP A 100 11.57 18.72 -11.67
CA ASP A 100 12.39 19.28 -12.75
C ASP A 100 13.00 20.65 -12.38
N GLY A 101 13.54 20.72 -11.13
CA GLY A 101 14.17 21.92 -10.57
C GLY A 101 13.20 22.98 -10.05
N ARG A 102 11.88 22.81 -10.14
CA ARG A 102 10.87 23.79 -9.70
C ARG A 102 10.25 23.36 -8.38
N PRO A 103 10.03 24.30 -7.43
CA PRO A 103 9.44 23.99 -6.12
C PRO A 103 7.92 23.75 -6.17
N ASN A 104 7.30 23.95 -7.32
CA ASN A 104 5.88 23.75 -7.57
C ASN A 104 5.67 22.90 -8.82
N ARG A 105 4.49 22.30 -8.94
CA ARG A 105 4.10 21.48 -10.10
C ARG A 105 2.61 21.59 -10.36
N MET A 106 2.24 21.81 -11.62
CA MET A 106 0.88 21.57 -12.09
C MET A 106 0.75 20.10 -12.46
N VAL A 107 -0.16 19.38 -11.78
CA VAL A 107 -0.45 17.97 -12.02
C VAL A 107 -1.61 17.89 -13.01
N GLN A 108 -1.40 17.23 -14.14
CA GLN A 108 -2.38 17.14 -15.20
C GLN A 108 -3.52 16.18 -14.85
N ALA A 109 -4.71 16.40 -15.42
CA ALA A 109 -5.86 15.52 -15.23
C ALA A 109 -5.51 14.10 -15.70
N GLY A 110 -5.75 13.10 -14.81
CA GLY A 110 -5.48 11.70 -15.07
C GLY A 110 -4.02 11.36 -15.31
N GLU A 111 -3.09 12.21 -14.92
CA GLU A 111 -1.64 11.96 -15.06
C GLU A 111 -1.28 10.63 -14.39
N GLY A 112 -0.54 9.79 -15.11
CA GLY A 112 0.01 8.55 -14.60
C GLY A 112 1.08 8.78 -13.55
N PHE A 113 2.11 7.94 -13.49
CA PHE A 113 3.20 8.13 -12.55
C PHE A 113 3.99 9.41 -12.85
N PHE A 114 4.25 10.16 -11.79
CA PHE A 114 5.23 11.23 -11.77
C PHE A 114 6.03 11.21 -10.46
N CYS A 115 7.23 11.74 -10.47
CA CYS A 115 8.11 11.69 -9.31
C CYS A 115 8.77 13.04 -9.06
N SER A 116 9.15 13.26 -7.81
CA SER A 116 9.97 14.40 -7.41
C SER A 116 11.41 14.25 -7.90
N ASP A 117 12.16 15.35 -7.90
CA ASP A 117 13.61 15.28 -7.94
C ASP A 117 14.14 14.67 -6.63
N PRO A 118 15.33 14.03 -6.66
CA PRO A 118 15.96 13.50 -5.46
C PRO A 118 16.35 14.60 -4.47
N VAL A 119 16.09 14.36 -3.19
CA VAL A 119 16.52 15.23 -2.09
C VAL A 119 17.57 14.50 -1.27
N THR A 120 18.69 15.16 -0.98
CA THR A 120 19.73 14.59 -0.09
C THR A 120 19.25 14.69 1.36
N LEU A 121 19.01 13.53 1.98
CA LEU A 121 18.49 13.45 3.33
C LEU A 121 19.07 12.17 3.97
N ARG A 122 20.15 12.29 4.72
CA ARG A 122 20.80 11.14 5.35
C ARG A 122 19.98 10.62 6.51
N ALA A 123 19.38 9.46 6.35
CA ALA A 123 18.53 8.82 7.33
C ALA A 123 19.04 7.44 7.74
N ALA A 124 18.82 7.08 8.98
CA ALA A 124 19.08 5.76 9.53
C ALA A 124 17.78 4.92 9.56
N PRO A 125 17.88 3.58 9.65
CA PRO A 125 16.73 2.74 9.94
C PRO A 125 16.03 3.20 11.24
N GLY A 126 14.69 3.32 11.20
CA GLY A 126 13.88 3.79 12.33
C GLY A 126 13.68 5.31 12.40
N ASP A 127 14.46 6.13 11.70
CA ASP A 127 14.15 7.55 11.55
C ASP A 127 12.79 7.72 10.86
N CYS A 128 12.13 8.85 11.09
CA CYS A 128 10.85 9.18 10.46
C CYS A 128 11.06 10.26 9.39
N LEU A 129 10.79 9.93 8.12
CA LEU A 129 10.71 10.91 7.05
C LEU A 129 9.37 11.64 7.18
N VAL A 130 9.44 12.92 7.44
CA VAL A 130 8.28 13.83 7.48
C VAL A 130 8.07 14.41 6.09
N TYR A 131 6.92 14.12 5.51
CA TYR A 131 6.42 14.68 4.25
C TYR A 131 5.41 15.77 4.57
N GLU A 132 5.64 16.98 4.08
CA GLU A 132 4.74 18.11 4.20
C GLU A 132 4.43 18.68 2.83
N VAL A 133 3.15 18.89 2.53
CA VAL A 133 2.71 19.41 1.24
C VAL A 133 1.61 20.45 1.38
N THR A 134 1.66 21.47 0.55
CA THR A 134 0.57 22.40 0.26
C THR A 134 0.13 22.21 -1.18
N ILE A 135 -1.14 21.88 -1.36
CA ILE A 135 -1.76 21.71 -2.67
C ILE A 135 -2.90 22.69 -2.88
N ARG A 136 -3.25 22.92 -4.15
CA ARG A 136 -4.48 23.63 -4.53
C ARG A 136 -5.16 22.91 -5.69
N GLY A 137 -6.44 22.61 -5.52
CA GLY A 137 -7.25 21.93 -6.55
C GLY A 137 -8.63 21.66 -6.05
N ASN A 138 -9.47 21.09 -6.92
CA ASN A 138 -10.83 20.68 -6.58
C ASN A 138 -11.12 19.22 -6.92
N ASP A 139 -10.18 18.52 -7.56
CA ASP A 139 -10.31 17.11 -7.90
C ASP A 139 -8.92 16.46 -7.88
N PHE A 140 -8.58 15.81 -6.76
CA PHE A 140 -7.27 15.21 -6.53
C PHE A 140 -7.38 13.94 -5.71
N PRO A 141 -6.46 12.95 -5.91
CA PRO A 141 -6.46 11.71 -5.14
C PRO A 141 -5.91 11.89 -3.74
N TYR A 142 -6.49 11.18 -2.77
CA TYR A 142 -5.95 11.06 -1.42
C TYR A 142 -6.19 9.65 -0.87
N HIS A 143 -5.49 9.31 0.19
CA HIS A 143 -5.64 8.02 0.88
C HIS A 143 -6.54 8.19 2.10
N GLU A 144 -7.70 7.53 2.10
CA GLU A 144 -8.70 7.67 3.15
C GLU A 144 -8.29 6.92 4.43
N GLU A 145 -8.04 5.63 4.30
CA GLU A 145 -7.71 4.77 5.43
C GLU A 145 -6.21 4.51 5.49
N MET A 146 -5.47 5.42 6.08
CA MET A 146 -4.04 5.22 6.30
C MET A 146 -3.78 4.59 7.66
N VAL A 147 -2.76 3.74 7.74
CA VAL A 147 -2.16 3.33 9.03
C VAL A 147 -1.30 4.43 9.64
N LEU A 148 -1.31 5.62 9.05
CA LEU A 148 -0.62 6.83 9.48
C LEU A 148 -1.62 7.98 9.62
N ASN A 149 -1.35 8.88 10.55
CA ASN A 149 -2.12 10.11 10.68
C ASN A 149 -1.66 11.16 9.67
N VAL A 150 -2.62 11.92 9.13
CA VAL A 150 -2.35 13.17 8.43
C VAL A 150 -2.56 14.31 9.42
N HIS A 151 -1.53 15.11 9.65
CA HIS A 151 -1.53 16.19 10.64
C HIS A 151 -1.67 17.56 9.97
N SER A 152 -2.36 18.50 10.68
CA SER A 152 -2.32 19.93 10.37
C SER A 152 -1.42 20.63 11.38
N GLY A 153 -0.39 21.34 10.93
CA GLY A 153 0.45 22.11 11.87
C GLY A 153 1.04 21.23 12.97
N GLU A 154 0.75 21.53 14.21
CA GLU A 154 1.58 21.06 15.31
C GLU A 154 1.28 19.65 15.84
N HIS A 155 0.15 19.04 15.75
CA HIS A 155 0.00 17.66 16.28
C HIS A 155 -1.37 17.01 16.07
N GLU A 156 -2.38 17.73 15.59
CA GLU A 156 -3.71 17.12 15.51
C GLU A 156 -3.96 16.39 14.20
N PRO A 157 -4.50 15.16 14.22
CA PRO A 157 -4.94 14.46 13.01
C PRO A 157 -5.99 15.28 12.25
N LEU A 158 -5.80 15.43 10.96
CA LEU A 158 -6.80 16.04 10.10
C LEU A 158 -8.01 15.12 9.94
N PRO A 159 -9.24 15.65 9.96
CA PRO A 159 -10.41 14.89 9.54
C PRO A 159 -10.31 14.44 8.08
N LEU A 160 -11.07 13.40 7.72
CA LEU A 160 -11.02 12.78 6.39
C LEU A 160 -11.19 13.78 5.23
N ASP A 161 -12.11 14.72 5.39
CA ASP A 161 -12.39 15.77 4.41
C ASP A 161 -11.27 16.79 4.21
N LYS A 162 -10.23 16.75 5.06
CA LYS A 162 -9.04 17.62 4.99
C LYS A 162 -7.76 16.88 4.59
N ARG A 163 -7.87 15.65 4.13
CA ARG A 163 -6.74 14.84 3.67
C ARG A 163 -6.04 15.46 2.46
N ILE A 164 -4.81 15.06 2.26
CA ILE A 164 -3.91 15.50 1.20
C ILE A 164 -3.49 14.33 0.32
N PRO A 165 -3.02 14.56 -0.90
CA PRO A 165 -2.31 13.54 -1.66
C PRO A 165 -1.08 13.06 -0.91
N VAL A 166 -0.85 11.76 -0.91
CA VAL A 166 0.33 11.13 -0.32
C VAL A 166 1.15 10.41 -1.39
N PRO A 167 2.47 10.26 -1.22
CA PRO A 167 3.29 9.55 -2.18
C PRO A 167 2.90 8.06 -2.22
N LEU A 168 2.87 7.49 -3.42
CA LEU A 168 2.70 6.05 -3.64
C LEU A 168 3.94 5.26 -3.19
N MET A 169 5.12 5.89 -3.22
CA MET A 169 6.36 5.37 -2.69
C MET A 169 7.19 6.48 -2.06
N VAL A 170 7.66 6.26 -0.86
CA VAL A 170 8.81 6.96 -0.29
C VAL A 170 10.03 6.17 -0.73
N GLY A 171 10.69 6.64 -1.79
CA GLY A 171 11.80 5.95 -2.43
C GLY A 171 13.13 6.38 -1.84
N CYS A 172 13.99 5.41 -1.52
CA CYS A 172 15.36 5.58 -1.04
C CYS A 172 16.35 5.03 -2.08
N ASP A 173 17.48 5.67 -2.26
CA ASP A 173 18.53 5.28 -3.20
C ASP A 173 19.45 4.13 -2.68
N ARG A 174 19.23 3.65 -1.47
CA ARG A 174 19.97 2.50 -0.94
C ARG A 174 19.67 1.25 -1.78
N PRO A 175 20.67 0.63 -2.39
CA PRO A 175 20.47 -0.56 -3.21
C PRO A 175 19.75 -1.67 -2.45
N ALA A 176 18.89 -2.40 -3.10
CA ALA A 176 18.27 -3.61 -2.59
C ALA A 176 18.66 -4.79 -3.48
N ARG A 177 19.00 -5.92 -2.85
CA ARG A 177 19.25 -7.18 -3.57
C ARG A 177 17.97 -7.70 -4.20
N LYS A 178 16.85 -7.54 -3.48
CA LYS A 178 15.51 -7.91 -3.92
C LYS A 178 14.47 -6.90 -3.46
N LYS A 179 13.43 -6.74 -4.26
CA LYS A 179 12.25 -5.91 -3.98
C LYS A 179 11.06 -6.83 -3.76
N ILE A 180 10.39 -6.72 -2.63
CA ILE A 180 9.18 -7.49 -2.32
C ILE A 180 7.98 -6.54 -2.22
N GLY A 181 6.95 -6.77 -3.04
CA GLY A 181 5.68 -6.08 -2.99
C GLY A 181 4.65 -6.89 -2.18
N PHE A 182 3.84 -6.19 -1.40
CA PHE A 182 2.72 -6.79 -0.67
C PHE A 182 1.43 -6.22 -1.26
N LEU A 183 0.81 -6.94 -2.19
CA LEU A 183 -0.38 -6.53 -2.93
C LEU A 183 -1.63 -7.13 -2.25
N GLY A 184 -2.59 -6.28 -1.87
CA GLY A 184 -3.79 -6.74 -1.20
C GLY A 184 -4.70 -5.60 -0.72
N ASP A 185 -5.68 -5.95 0.08
CA ASP A 185 -6.70 -5.05 0.62
C ASP A 185 -6.31 -4.39 1.96
N SER A 186 -7.32 -4.03 2.78
CA SER A 186 -7.15 -3.44 4.11
C SER A 186 -6.33 -4.31 5.08
N ILE A 187 -6.38 -5.64 4.93
CA ILE A 187 -5.59 -6.59 5.73
C ILE A 187 -4.10 -6.40 5.41
N THR A 188 -3.76 -6.25 4.14
CA THR A 188 -2.39 -6.00 3.70
C THR A 188 -1.95 -4.58 4.04
N GLN A 189 -2.84 -3.61 3.91
CA GLN A 189 -2.58 -2.23 4.33
C GLN A 189 -2.18 -2.14 5.81
N GLY A 190 -2.82 -2.94 6.68
CA GLY A 190 -2.52 -2.99 8.10
C GLY A 190 -3.64 -2.52 9.02
N ILE A 191 -4.86 -2.39 8.48
CA ILE A 191 -6.06 -2.09 9.27
C ILE A 191 -6.26 -3.19 10.30
N GLY A 192 -6.67 -2.79 11.53
CA GLY A 192 -6.78 -3.69 12.69
C GLY A 192 -5.63 -3.54 13.71
N THR A 193 -4.58 -2.79 13.34
CA THR A 193 -3.49 -2.43 14.25
C THR A 193 -3.53 -0.93 14.60
N PRO A 194 -2.94 -0.51 15.74
CA PRO A 194 -2.91 0.90 16.10
C PRO A 194 -2.19 1.75 15.04
N CYS A 195 -2.75 2.94 14.77
CA CYS A 195 -2.16 3.89 13.83
C CYS A 195 -0.73 4.25 14.26
N GLU A 196 0.17 4.44 13.28
CA GLU A 196 1.60 4.78 13.48
C GLU A 196 2.44 3.76 14.27
N SER A 197 1.83 2.65 14.71
CA SER A 197 2.55 1.62 15.50
C SER A 197 3.49 0.75 14.67
N TYR A 198 3.24 0.62 13.37
CA TYR A 198 3.92 -0.34 12.50
C TYR A 198 3.85 -1.79 13.03
N ALA A 199 2.71 -2.10 13.67
CA ALA A 199 2.45 -3.43 14.21
C ALA A 199 1.74 -4.36 13.20
N HIS A 200 1.45 -3.90 11.99
CA HIS A 200 0.78 -4.67 10.96
C HIS A 200 1.71 -5.73 10.34
N TRP A 201 1.11 -6.77 9.75
CA TRP A 201 1.83 -7.97 9.32
C TRP A 201 2.92 -7.72 8.26
N VAL A 202 2.75 -6.72 7.38
CA VAL A 202 3.79 -6.35 6.40
C VAL A 202 5.02 -5.79 7.10
N ALA A 203 4.84 -4.95 8.14
CA ALA A 203 5.96 -4.45 8.94
C ALA A 203 6.65 -5.59 9.69
N LYS A 204 5.88 -6.53 10.26
CA LYS A 204 6.43 -7.70 10.96
C LYS A 204 7.15 -8.68 10.02
N ALA A 205 6.68 -8.80 8.78
CA ALA A 205 7.41 -9.52 7.76
C ALA A 205 8.72 -8.82 7.39
N ALA A 206 8.69 -7.50 7.18
CA ALA A 206 9.89 -6.72 6.86
C ALA A 206 10.97 -6.80 7.95
N GLU A 207 10.58 -6.75 9.24
CA GLU A 207 11.48 -6.90 10.39
C GLU A 207 12.18 -8.29 10.43
N ALA A 208 11.58 -9.31 9.81
CA ALA A 208 12.09 -10.68 9.77
C ALA A 208 12.78 -11.06 8.43
N LEU A 209 12.86 -10.13 7.50
CA LEU A 209 13.56 -10.28 6.22
C LEU A 209 14.98 -9.69 6.31
N PRO A 210 15.91 -10.09 5.41
CA PRO A 210 17.26 -9.52 5.38
C PRO A 210 17.27 -8.00 5.10
N ASP A 211 18.23 -7.29 5.68
CA ASP A 211 18.37 -5.82 5.56
C ASP A 211 18.62 -5.33 4.12
N ASP A 212 19.05 -6.20 3.23
CA ASP A 212 19.28 -5.92 1.82
C ASP A 212 18.03 -6.13 0.94
N VAL A 213 16.88 -6.42 1.57
CA VAL A 213 15.57 -6.55 0.90
C VAL A 213 14.75 -5.27 1.11
N SER A 214 14.20 -4.74 0.02
CA SER A 214 13.23 -3.64 0.10
C SER A 214 11.80 -4.20 0.13
N VAL A 215 10.99 -3.68 1.04
CA VAL A 215 9.58 -4.05 1.19
C VAL A 215 8.69 -2.88 0.82
N TRP A 216 7.74 -3.11 -0.08
CA TRP A 216 6.74 -2.13 -0.49
C TRP A 216 5.33 -2.62 -0.17
N ASN A 217 4.66 -1.94 0.76
CA ASN A 217 3.27 -2.21 1.07
C ASN A 217 2.36 -1.55 0.01
N LEU A 218 1.72 -2.37 -0.80
CA LEU A 218 0.77 -1.99 -1.84
C LEU A 218 -0.69 -2.27 -1.41
N GLY A 219 -0.92 -2.52 -0.12
CA GLY A 219 -2.26 -2.72 0.43
C GLY A 219 -3.09 -1.44 0.38
N ILE A 220 -4.37 -1.59 0.06
CA ILE A 220 -5.33 -0.50 0.00
C ILE A 220 -6.69 -0.95 0.54
N GLY A 221 -7.27 -0.18 1.44
CA GLY A 221 -8.57 -0.48 2.05
C GLY A 221 -9.66 -0.69 0.99
N PHE A 222 -10.55 -1.65 1.26
CA PHE A 222 -11.65 -2.07 0.36
C PHE A 222 -11.23 -2.62 -1.01
N GLY A 223 -9.93 -2.75 -1.28
CA GLY A 223 -9.40 -3.27 -2.53
C GLY A 223 -9.89 -4.68 -2.85
N ARG A 224 -10.21 -4.96 -4.12
CA ARG A 224 -10.66 -6.25 -4.61
C ARG A 224 -9.65 -6.84 -5.59
N ALA A 225 -9.69 -8.17 -5.73
CA ALA A 225 -8.94 -8.85 -6.79
C ALA A 225 -9.33 -8.28 -8.17
N SER A 226 -10.63 -8.05 -8.39
CA SER A 226 -11.15 -7.46 -9.64
C SER A 226 -10.57 -6.08 -9.96
N ASP A 227 -10.29 -5.25 -8.96
CA ASP A 227 -9.68 -3.94 -9.17
C ASP A 227 -8.21 -4.07 -9.62
N ALA A 228 -7.44 -4.94 -8.99
CA ALA A 228 -6.06 -5.21 -9.36
C ALA A 228 -5.94 -5.91 -10.72
N ALA A 229 -6.88 -6.80 -11.06
CA ALA A 229 -6.94 -7.52 -12.33
C ALA A 229 -7.18 -6.60 -13.54
N THR A 230 -7.63 -5.36 -13.34
CA THR A 230 -7.74 -4.35 -14.42
C THR A 230 -6.39 -3.94 -15.04
N ASN A 231 -5.28 -4.41 -14.48
CA ASN A 231 -3.92 -4.12 -14.95
C ASN A 231 -3.56 -2.61 -14.97
N GLY A 232 -4.09 -1.86 -14.00
CA GLY A 232 -3.84 -0.43 -13.85
C GLY A 232 -2.51 -0.13 -13.13
N LEU A 233 -2.38 1.12 -12.65
CA LEU A 233 -1.16 1.59 -11.97
C LEU A 233 -0.84 0.80 -10.69
N TRP A 234 -1.84 0.24 -10.03
CA TRP A 234 -1.64 -0.59 -8.85
C TRP A 234 -0.83 -1.85 -9.18
N LEU A 235 -1.28 -2.63 -10.18
CA LEU A 235 -0.55 -3.82 -10.62
C LEU A 235 0.77 -3.46 -11.31
N ALA A 236 0.84 -2.31 -12.01
CA ALA A 236 2.07 -1.81 -12.62
C ALA A 236 3.20 -1.58 -11.57
N ARG A 237 2.85 -1.12 -10.36
CA ARG A 237 3.83 -1.02 -9.25
C ARG A 237 4.28 -2.40 -8.79
N ALA A 238 3.36 -3.33 -8.60
CA ALA A 238 3.68 -4.70 -8.19
C ALA A 238 4.65 -5.37 -9.17
N LYS A 239 4.46 -5.17 -10.49
CA LYS A 239 5.34 -5.67 -11.56
C LYS A 239 6.78 -5.15 -11.50
N THR A 240 7.07 -4.11 -10.71
CA THR A 240 8.46 -3.64 -10.51
C THR A 240 9.19 -4.38 -9.40
N CYS A 241 8.54 -5.31 -8.70
CA CYS A 241 9.10 -6.11 -7.63
C CYS A 241 9.59 -7.48 -8.15
N ASP A 242 10.58 -8.05 -7.48
CA ASP A 242 11.08 -9.42 -7.78
C ASP A 242 10.13 -10.49 -7.27
N ILE A 243 9.49 -10.24 -6.11
CA ILE A 243 8.52 -11.13 -5.49
C ILE A 243 7.32 -10.29 -5.06
N VAL A 244 6.10 -10.82 -5.24
CA VAL A 244 4.88 -10.18 -4.75
C VAL A 244 4.06 -11.16 -3.93
N THR A 245 3.66 -10.74 -2.72
CA THR A 245 2.57 -11.43 -2.02
C THR A 245 1.24 -10.94 -2.56
N VAL A 246 0.29 -11.83 -2.82
CA VAL A 246 -1.06 -11.50 -3.27
C VAL A 246 -2.07 -11.97 -2.23
N CYS A 247 -2.88 -11.03 -1.71
CA CYS A 247 -3.85 -11.30 -0.64
C CYS A 247 -5.15 -10.52 -0.90
N PHE A 248 -6.11 -11.16 -1.57
CA PHE A 248 -7.42 -10.60 -1.92
C PHE A 248 -8.54 -11.61 -1.71
N GLY A 249 -9.77 -11.19 -1.95
CA GLY A 249 -10.97 -12.01 -2.02
C GLY A 249 -12.00 -11.69 -0.95
N VAL A 250 -11.60 -11.13 0.19
CA VAL A 250 -12.53 -10.74 1.27
C VAL A 250 -13.57 -9.76 0.74
N ASN A 251 -13.14 -8.63 0.18
CA ASN A 251 -14.05 -7.60 -0.33
C ASN A 251 -14.81 -8.03 -1.58
N ASP A 252 -14.24 -8.92 -2.38
CA ASP A 252 -14.91 -9.49 -3.55
C ASP A 252 -16.13 -10.30 -3.09
N ILE A 253 -15.93 -11.26 -2.18
CA ILE A 253 -16.99 -12.14 -1.67
C ILE A 253 -18.04 -11.34 -0.89
N LEU A 254 -17.64 -10.45 0.01
CA LEU A 254 -18.57 -9.60 0.77
C LEU A 254 -19.46 -8.72 -0.13
N ARG A 255 -19.08 -8.51 -1.38
CA ARG A 255 -19.85 -7.75 -2.38
C ARG A 255 -20.53 -8.64 -3.40
N GLY A 256 -20.72 -9.92 -3.08
CA GLY A 256 -21.52 -10.86 -3.84
C GLY A 256 -20.82 -11.48 -5.04
N ARG A 257 -19.47 -11.39 -5.12
CA ARG A 257 -18.74 -12.12 -6.17
C ARG A 257 -18.62 -13.60 -5.79
N THR A 258 -18.72 -14.46 -6.79
CA THR A 258 -18.58 -15.89 -6.63
C THR A 258 -17.12 -16.33 -6.47
N ALA A 259 -16.91 -17.56 -6.01
CA ALA A 259 -15.57 -18.15 -5.92
C ALA A 259 -14.87 -18.17 -7.29
N GLU A 260 -15.58 -18.53 -8.35
CA GLU A 260 -15.05 -18.60 -9.71
C GLU A 260 -14.59 -17.25 -10.22
N GLU A 261 -15.37 -16.18 -9.98
CA GLU A 261 -15.00 -14.83 -10.38
C GLU A 261 -13.73 -14.37 -9.66
N VAL A 262 -13.64 -14.63 -8.35
CA VAL A 262 -12.43 -14.28 -7.56
C VAL A 262 -11.22 -15.07 -8.06
N LEU A 263 -11.37 -16.36 -8.34
CA LEU A 263 -10.28 -17.20 -8.88
C LEU A 263 -9.81 -16.72 -10.25
N CYS A 264 -10.73 -16.35 -11.14
CA CYS A 264 -10.37 -15.78 -12.45
C CYS A 264 -9.52 -14.51 -12.32
N ASP A 265 -9.91 -13.61 -11.39
CA ASP A 265 -9.14 -12.37 -11.14
C ASP A 265 -7.77 -12.68 -10.52
N LEU A 266 -7.68 -13.60 -9.56
CA LEU A 266 -6.40 -14.03 -8.98
C LEU A 266 -5.47 -14.65 -10.02
N ILE A 267 -6.00 -15.50 -10.92
CA ILE A 267 -5.23 -16.05 -12.04
C ILE A 267 -4.73 -14.93 -12.95
N THR A 268 -5.58 -13.96 -13.27
CA THR A 268 -5.22 -12.82 -14.11
C THR A 268 -4.08 -12.00 -13.48
N ILE A 269 -4.15 -11.74 -12.18
CA ILE A 269 -3.09 -11.02 -11.44
C ILE A 269 -1.78 -11.82 -11.46
N VAL A 270 -1.83 -13.11 -11.13
CA VAL A 270 -0.64 -13.97 -11.07
C VAL A 270 0.02 -14.08 -12.43
N MET A 271 -0.75 -14.33 -13.49
CA MET A 271 -0.23 -14.41 -14.87
C MET A 271 0.43 -13.09 -15.29
N ALA A 272 -0.20 -11.95 -15.00
CA ALA A 272 0.36 -10.64 -15.33
C ALA A 272 1.64 -10.30 -14.54
N LEU A 273 1.80 -10.82 -13.33
CA LEU A 273 3.03 -10.72 -12.55
C LEU A 273 4.13 -11.63 -13.11
N HIS A 274 3.80 -12.87 -13.45
CA HIS A 274 4.73 -13.80 -14.10
C HIS A 274 5.24 -13.29 -15.46
N GLU A 275 4.37 -12.70 -16.28
CA GLU A 275 4.77 -12.04 -17.54
C GLU A 275 5.80 -10.92 -17.33
N ALA A 276 5.78 -10.26 -16.18
CA ALA A 276 6.77 -9.26 -15.79
C ALA A 276 8.05 -9.86 -15.16
N GLY A 277 8.13 -11.19 -15.00
CA GLY A 277 9.23 -11.87 -14.33
C GLY A 277 9.15 -11.84 -12.79
N THR A 278 8.01 -11.45 -12.24
CA THR A 278 7.76 -11.37 -10.80
C THR A 278 7.27 -12.71 -10.26
N ARG A 279 7.88 -13.23 -9.21
CA ARG A 279 7.43 -14.44 -8.51
C ARG A 279 6.32 -14.11 -7.52
N VAL A 280 5.41 -15.06 -7.29
CA VAL A 280 4.20 -14.83 -6.49
C VAL A 280 4.08 -15.77 -5.30
N LEU A 281 3.95 -15.20 -4.10
CA LEU A 281 3.43 -15.88 -2.91
C LEU A 281 1.94 -15.54 -2.79
N LEU A 282 1.07 -16.47 -3.15
CA LEU A 282 -0.38 -16.31 -3.00
C LEU A 282 -0.81 -16.71 -1.58
N LEU A 283 -1.51 -15.82 -0.90
CA LEU A 283 -2.18 -16.15 0.35
C LEU A 283 -3.60 -16.68 0.05
N THR A 284 -4.05 -17.70 0.80
CA THR A 284 -5.48 -18.01 0.81
C THR A 284 -6.27 -16.80 1.30
N ILE A 285 -7.53 -16.70 0.91
CA ILE A 285 -8.41 -15.60 1.35
C ILE A 285 -8.51 -15.64 2.88
N PRO A 286 -8.15 -14.55 3.58
CA PRO A 286 -8.20 -14.51 5.04
C PRO A 286 -9.61 -14.78 5.58
N PRO A 287 -9.74 -15.41 6.76
CA PRO A 287 -11.02 -15.51 7.41
C PRO A 287 -11.54 -14.12 7.76
N PHE A 288 -12.84 -13.92 7.55
CA PHE A 288 -13.49 -12.64 7.79
C PHE A 288 -14.92 -12.87 8.31
N ASP A 289 -15.59 -11.82 8.77
CA ASP A 289 -16.98 -11.89 9.22
C ASP A 289 -17.92 -11.98 8.01
N MET A 290 -18.19 -13.24 7.61
CA MET A 290 -18.98 -13.57 6.42
C MET A 290 -20.27 -14.28 6.82
N GLU A 291 -21.38 -13.88 6.23
CA GLU A 291 -22.65 -14.58 6.30
C GLU A 291 -22.57 -15.94 5.60
N HIS A 292 -23.57 -16.80 5.83
CA HIS A 292 -23.57 -18.21 5.40
C HIS A 292 -23.28 -18.38 3.90
N ASP A 293 -23.91 -17.58 3.02
CA ASP A 293 -23.70 -17.68 1.57
C ASP A 293 -22.29 -17.25 1.16
N HIS A 294 -21.77 -16.19 1.77
CA HIS A 294 -20.40 -15.74 1.57
C HIS A 294 -19.38 -16.79 2.04
N GLN A 295 -19.67 -17.51 3.13
CA GLN A 295 -18.81 -18.59 3.62
C GLN A 295 -18.65 -19.72 2.60
N ALA A 296 -19.72 -20.09 1.88
CA ALA A 296 -19.65 -21.12 0.85
C ALA A 296 -18.66 -20.74 -0.26
N HIS A 297 -18.70 -19.51 -0.73
CA HIS A 297 -17.73 -18.98 -1.72
C HIS A 297 -16.31 -18.89 -1.14
N TRP A 298 -16.17 -18.49 0.12
CA TRP A 298 -14.87 -18.44 0.80
C TRP A 298 -14.23 -19.83 0.91
N TYR A 299 -14.99 -20.86 1.28
CA TYR A 299 -14.49 -22.23 1.33
C TYR A 299 -14.11 -22.75 -0.05
N ALA A 300 -14.99 -22.59 -1.05
CA ALA A 300 -14.76 -23.04 -2.42
C ALA A 300 -13.51 -22.39 -3.05
N ALA A 301 -13.36 -21.06 -2.91
CA ALA A 301 -12.19 -20.36 -3.42
C ALA A 301 -10.89 -20.82 -2.71
N ASN A 302 -10.92 -20.97 -1.39
CA ASN A 302 -9.75 -21.41 -0.64
C ASN A 302 -9.36 -22.86 -0.92
N ASP A 303 -10.33 -23.75 -1.15
CA ASP A 303 -10.05 -25.12 -1.57
C ASP A 303 -9.38 -25.14 -2.95
N ALA A 304 -9.88 -24.35 -3.89
CA ALA A 304 -9.30 -24.21 -5.22
C ALA A 304 -7.88 -23.61 -5.18
N ILE A 305 -7.66 -22.56 -4.37
CA ILE A 305 -6.32 -22.00 -4.18
C ILE A 305 -5.36 -23.06 -3.62
N ARG A 306 -5.76 -23.78 -2.54
CA ARG A 306 -4.92 -24.80 -1.93
C ARG A 306 -4.61 -25.98 -2.87
N SER A 307 -5.53 -26.32 -3.78
CA SER A 307 -5.30 -27.35 -4.79
C SER A 307 -4.36 -26.93 -5.93
N GLY A 308 -3.92 -25.65 -5.95
CA GLY A 308 -3.02 -25.14 -7.00
C GLY A 308 -3.74 -24.68 -8.26
N MET A 309 -5.06 -24.42 -8.21
CA MET A 309 -5.80 -23.90 -9.38
C MET A 309 -5.29 -22.52 -9.83
N VAL A 310 -4.83 -21.69 -8.88
CA VAL A 310 -4.14 -20.42 -9.21
C VAL A 310 -2.65 -20.72 -9.34
N PRO A 311 -1.99 -20.42 -10.47
CA PRO A 311 -0.62 -20.87 -10.76
C PRO A 311 0.45 -20.01 -10.08
N ALA A 312 0.37 -19.83 -8.77
CA ALA A 312 1.36 -19.11 -7.98
C ALA A 312 2.60 -19.98 -7.69
N ASP A 313 3.78 -19.35 -7.48
CA ASP A 313 5.02 -20.07 -7.15
C ASP A 313 4.96 -20.73 -5.78
N ARG A 314 4.28 -20.10 -4.83
CA ARG A 314 4.03 -20.62 -3.49
C ARG A 314 2.65 -20.21 -2.99
N ILE A 315 2.06 -21.05 -2.15
CA ILE A 315 0.77 -20.78 -1.50
C ILE A 315 0.94 -20.79 0.01
N LEU A 316 0.47 -19.72 0.67
CA LEU A 316 0.42 -19.62 2.12
C LEU A 316 -1.03 -19.73 2.59
N ASN A 317 -1.36 -20.83 3.30
CA ASN A 317 -2.66 -20.96 3.93
C ASN A 317 -2.70 -20.14 5.24
N VAL A 318 -3.51 -19.07 5.27
CA VAL A 318 -3.55 -18.13 6.39
C VAL A 318 -4.59 -18.47 7.46
N ALA A 319 -5.59 -19.28 7.15
CA ALA A 319 -6.64 -19.64 8.12
C ALA A 319 -6.10 -20.28 9.40
N PRO A 320 -5.14 -21.22 9.37
CA PRO A 320 -4.55 -21.78 10.59
C PRO A 320 -3.79 -20.76 11.44
N ILE A 321 -3.35 -19.63 10.81
CA ILE A 321 -2.59 -18.58 11.48
C ILE A 321 -3.53 -17.58 12.15
N LEU A 322 -4.57 -17.16 11.43
CA LEU A 322 -5.48 -16.09 11.85
C LEU A 322 -6.72 -16.62 12.60
N GLY A 323 -6.97 -17.93 12.54
CA GLY A 323 -8.13 -18.57 13.15
C GLY A 323 -9.34 -18.63 12.22
N ARG A 324 -10.53 -18.90 12.80
CA ARG A 324 -11.79 -18.96 12.08
C ARG A 324 -12.47 -17.59 12.05
N SER A 325 -13.27 -17.35 11.03
CA SER A 325 -14.04 -16.10 10.90
C SER A 325 -15.07 -15.92 12.04
N GLN A 326 -15.62 -17.02 12.58
CA GLN A 326 -16.61 -16.96 13.67
C GLN A 326 -16.48 -18.13 14.64
N PRO A 327 -16.53 -17.92 15.97
CA PRO A 327 -16.34 -16.61 16.61
C PRO A 327 -14.96 -16.03 16.27
N PHE A 328 -14.83 -14.73 16.29
CA PHE A 328 -13.55 -14.08 16.00
C PHE A 328 -12.43 -14.69 16.82
N SER A 329 -11.33 -14.97 16.15
CA SER A 329 -10.10 -15.36 16.79
C SER A 329 -9.61 -14.21 17.69
N HIS A 330 -8.96 -14.55 18.82
CA HIS A 330 -8.25 -13.54 19.63
C HIS A 330 -7.15 -12.79 18.86
N ARG A 331 -6.82 -13.24 17.63
CA ARG A 331 -5.87 -12.63 16.69
C ARG A 331 -6.51 -11.66 15.72
N ALA A 332 -7.80 -11.44 15.82
CA ALA A 332 -8.52 -10.50 14.99
C ALA A 332 -9.07 -9.33 15.83
N SER A 333 -9.20 -8.18 15.17
CA SER A 333 -10.03 -7.07 15.60
C SER A 333 -11.38 -7.11 14.88
N PHE A 334 -11.98 -5.98 14.52
CA PHE A 334 -13.28 -5.97 13.85
C PHE A 334 -13.23 -6.66 12.47
N GLY A 335 -14.31 -7.34 12.11
CA GLY A 335 -14.53 -7.96 10.79
C GLY A 335 -13.61 -9.15 10.49
N GLY A 336 -12.55 -9.37 11.23
CA GLY A 336 -11.50 -10.36 10.95
C GLY A 336 -10.16 -9.74 10.56
N HIS A 337 -10.03 -8.41 10.58
CA HIS A 337 -8.73 -7.77 10.41
C HIS A 337 -7.74 -8.23 11.48
N PRO A 338 -6.52 -8.65 11.13
CA PRO A 338 -5.53 -9.10 12.11
C PRO A 338 -5.20 -7.98 13.09
N ASN A 339 -5.30 -8.25 14.39
CA ASN A 339 -4.79 -7.37 15.43
C ASN A 339 -3.25 -7.49 15.52
N VAL A 340 -2.64 -6.88 16.53
CA VAL A 340 -1.17 -6.90 16.71
C VAL A 340 -0.64 -8.34 16.80
N GLU A 341 -1.31 -9.23 17.53
CA GLU A 341 -0.89 -10.63 17.66
C GLU A 341 -1.04 -11.39 16.34
N GLY A 342 -2.21 -11.27 15.68
CA GLY A 342 -2.44 -11.89 14.37
C GLY A 342 -1.46 -11.39 13.31
N SER A 343 -1.18 -10.10 13.32
CA SER A 343 -0.19 -9.48 12.43
C SER A 343 1.22 -9.98 12.68
N LEU A 344 1.63 -10.15 13.93
CA LEU A 344 2.94 -10.70 14.28
C LEU A 344 3.09 -12.13 13.76
N HIS A 345 2.10 -12.99 14.00
CA HIS A 345 2.13 -14.38 13.55
C HIS A 345 2.12 -14.50 12.02
N LEU A 346 1.23 -13.76 11.35
CA LEU A 346 1.15 -13.78 9.88
C LEU A 346 2.44 -13.25 9.24
N GLY A 347 2.98 -12.13 9.76
CA GLY A 347 4.22 -11.54 9.26
C GLY A 347 5.41 -12.49 9.36
N HIS A 348 5.59 -13.15 10.50
CA HIS A 348 6.69 -14.11 10.69
C HIS A 348 6.53 -15.36 9.80
N VAL A 349 5.31 -15.86 9.61
CA VAL A 349 5.09 -17.00 8.71
C VAL A 349 5.33 -16.59 7.27
N ALA A 350 4.81 -15.46 6.82
CA ALA A 350 5.04 -14.94 5.48
C ALA A 350 6.54 -14.73 5.20
N ALA A 351 7.27 -14.14 6.15
CA ALA A 351 8.71 -13.95 6.03
C ALA A 351 9.49 -15.27 5.84
N ARG A 352 9.07 -16.36 6.50
CA ARG A 352 9.69 -17.69 6.27
C ARG A 352 9.52 -18.17 4.84
N TYR A 353 8.32 -18.03 4.24
CA TYR A 353 8.07 -18.37 2.85
C TYR A 353 8.88 -17.47 1.90
N LEU A 354 8.88 -16.17 2.16
CA LEU A 354 9.64 -15.21 1.37
C LEU A 354 11.15 -15.47 1.44
N ASN A 355 11.71 -15.79 2.62
CA ASN A 355 13.12 -16.14 2.76
C ASN A 355 13.48 -17.40 1.95
N GLN A 356 12.59 -18.40 1.87
CA GLN A 356 12.80 -19.56 0.99
C GLN A 356 12.82 -19.13 -0.48
N MET A 357 11.89 -18.27 -0.90
CA MET A 357 11.85 -17.75 -2.26
C MET A 357 13.04 -16.85 -2.63
N LEU A 358 13.68 -16.20 -1.66
CA LEU A 358 14.88 -15.39 -1.87
C LEU A 358 16.15 -16.22 -2.15
N ILE A 359 16.16 -17.49 -1.80
CA ILE A 359 17.31 -18.40 -1.95
C ILE A 359 17.21 -19.20 -3.25
N GLU A 360 15.99 -19.47 -3.72
CA GLU A 360 15.69 -20.14 -4.99
C GLU A 360 15.94 -19.19 -6.19
#